data_abcf2509ba26155cadce03d19eba38dd
#
_entry.id   abcf2509ba26155cadce03d19eba38dd
#
_cell.length_a   1.000
_cell.length_b   1.000
_cell.length_c   1.000
_cell.angle_alpha   90.00
_cell.angle_beta   90.00
_cell.angle_gamma   90.00
#
_symmetry.space_group_name_H-M   'P 1'
#
loop_
_entity.id
_entity.type
_entity.pdbx_description
1 polymer ?
#
loop_
_entity_poly.entity_id
_entity_poly.type
_entity_poly.pdbx_seq_one_letter_code
_entity_poly.pdbx_strand_id
1 'polypeptide(L)'
;MFENDPAKQAYEAFAGVYDDFNAANDYETWFEVLLPRLGELGLRQGALLDVACGTGRAFGPMLRRGWAITAVDISPAMVAKAREKFPDDIVFHVGDMRELPVYGSFELVWALNDPANYLLGDDDLATALSAMRANLAPDGLVAFDCNTRRLFREFFSRPAEETERDERFRWEGKGGDGTFFEAEMSGEGVDTHVHRERHRPVDEVQATLRAVGLEPLAAIGQHDTEVGLILADDWDEDRDHKIVHVARLA
;
A
#
# COMPACT_ATOMS: atom_id res chain seq x y z
N MET A 1 -14.75 0.80 15.82
CA MET A 1 -13.82 0.05 16.66
C MET A 1 -12.37 0.59 16.56
N PHE A 2 -11.98 1.25 15.48
CA PHE A 2 -10.59 1.69 15.21
C PHE A 2 -10.35 3.19 15.34
N GLU A 3 -11.08 3.91 16.19
CA GLU A 3 -10.85 5.36 16.41
C GLU A 3 -9.44 5.69 16.93
N ASN A 4 -8.85 4.75 17.66
CA ASN A 4 -7.50 4.89 18.22
C ASN A 4 -6.43 4.09 17.43
N ASP A 5 -6.72 3.68 16.18
CA ASP A 5 -5.75 2.99 15.36
C ASP A 5 -4.60 3.95 14.97
N PRO A 6 -3.32 3.58 15.20
CA PRO A 6 -2.17 4.44 14.92
C PRO A 6 -2.09 4.86 13.45
N ALA A 7 -2.39 3.96 12.50
CA ALA A 7 -2.39 4.27 11.09
C ALA A 7 -3.47 5.32 10.76
N LYS A 8 -4.70 5.15 11.29
CA LYS A 8 -5.77 6.14 11.11
C LYS A 8 -5.33 7.51 11.60
N GLN A 9 -4.78 7.60 12.83
CA GLN A 9 -4.36 8.87 13.41
C GLN A 9 -3.26 9.54 12.57
N ALA A 10 -2.26 8.78 12.13
CA ALA A 10 -1.19 9.27 11.30
C ALA A 10 -1.72 9.83 9.97
N TYR A 11 -2.55 9.07 9.25
CA TYR A 11 -3.07 9.46 7.95
C TYR A 11 -4.15 10.55 8.03
N GLU A 12 -4.90 10.68 9.13
CA GLU A 12 -5.76 11.85 9.39
C GLU A 12 -4.93 13.14 9.49
N ALA A 13 -3.84 13.13 10.24
CA ALA A 13 -2.94 14.27 10.37
C ALA A 13 -2.22 14.58 9.05
N PHE A 14 -1.89 13.56 8.29
CA PHE A 14 -1.10 13.65 7.06
C PHE A 14 -1.90 14.07 5.82
N ALA A 15 -3.21 13.87 5.80
CA ALA A 15 -4.06 14.02 4.60
C ALA A 15 -3.93 15.38 3.91
N GLY A 16 -3.71 16.45 4.68
CA GLY A 16 -3.59 17.82 4.15
C GLY A 16 -2.39 18.06 3.26
N VAL A 17 -1.30 17.33 3.49
CA VAL A 17 0.00 17.52 2.81
C VAL A 17 0.48 16.25 2.07
N TYR A 18 -0.30 15.18 2.12
CA TYR A 18 0.08 13.86 1.58
C TYR A 18 0.49 13.90 0.11
N ASP A 19 -0.26 14.61 -0.73
CA ASP A 19 0.02 14.68 -2.16
C ASP A 19 1.31 15.47 -2.44
N ASP A 20 1.56 16.54 -1.70
CA ASP A 20 2.78 17.34 -1.80
C ASP A 20 4.01 16.53 -1.38
N PHE A 21 3.93 15.86 -0.22
CA PHE A 21 5.01 15.01 0.27
C PHE A 21 5.35 13.86 -0.68
N ASN A 22 4.33 13.28 -1.32
CA ASN A 22 4.49 12.17 -2.26
C ASN A 22 4.56 12.62 -3.73
N ALA A 23 4.75 13.90 -4.02
CA ALA A 23 4.72 14.43 -5.39
C ALA A 23 5.69 13.72 -6.35
N ALA A 24 6.83 13.25 -5.84
CA ALA A 24 7.83 12.51 -6.60
C ALA A 24 7.43 11.06 -6.94
N ASN A 25 6.39 10.49 -6.31
CA ASN A 25 5.95 9.13 -6.59
C ASN A 25 5.19 9.11 -7.92
N ASP A 26 5.79 8.50 -8.94
CA ASP A 26 5.22 8.38 -10.30
C ASP A 26 4.52 7.02 -10.48
N TYR A 27 3.21 7.01 -10.18
CA TYR A 27 2.38 5.82 -10.35
C TYR A 27 2.17 5.42 -11.81
N GLU A 28 2.27 6.36 -12.77
CA GLU A 28 2.16 5.99 -14.20
C GLU A 28 3.34 5.11 -14.60
N THR A 29 4.56 5.55 -14.33
CA THR A 29 5.77 4.76 -14.59
C THR A 29 5.74 3.43 -13.85
N TRP A 30 5.28 3.40 -12.59
CA TRP A 30 5.15 2.16 -11.84
C TRP A 30 4.20 1.18 -12.53
N PHE A 31 3.05 1.65 -12.98
CA PHE A 31 2.06 0.78 -13.63
C PHE A 31 2.45 0.38 -15.06
N GLU A 32 3.29 1.13 -15.76
CA GLU A 32 3.87 0.69 -17.04
C GLU A 32 4.67 -0.61 -16.91
N VAL A 33 5.29 -0.85 -15.75
CA VAL A 33 6.06 -2.08 -15.48
C VAL A 33 5.26 -3.13 -14.70
N LEU A 34 4.37 -2.73 -13.78
CA LEU A 34 3.59 -3.67 -12.95
C LEU A 34 2.43 -4.32 -13.72
N LEU A 35 1.64 -3.56 -14.47
CA LEU A 35 0.45 -4.10 -15.14
C LEU A 35 0.75 -5.21 -16.15
N PRO A 36 1.80 -5.14 -16.97
CA PRO A 36 2.21 -6.25 -17.84
C PRO A 36 2.49 -7.53 -17.03
N ARG A 37 3.15 -7.42 -15.87
CA ARG A 37 3.43 -8.57 -15.00
C ARG A 37 2.15 -9.18 -14.42
N LEU A 38 1.21 -8.35 -13.96
CA LEU A 38 -0.11 -8.84 -13.54
C LEU A 38 -0.87 -9.48 -14.70
N GLY A 39 -0.75 -8.94 -15.92
CA GLY A 39 -1.32 -9.52 -17.14
C GLY A 39 -0.78 -10.91 -17.44
N GLU A 40 0.54 -11.13 -17.30
CA GLU A 40 1.17 -12.46 -17.43
C GLU A 40 0.65 -13.45 -16.39
N LEU A 41 0.27 -12.98 -15.20
CA LEU A 41 -0.36 -13.77 -14.13
C LEU A 41 -1.86 -13.97 -14.31
N GLY A 42 -2.44 -13.42 -15.38
CA GLY A 42 -3.83 -13.64 -15.76
C GLY A 42 -4.78 -12.49 -15.49
N LEU A 43 -4.29 -11.33 -15.01
CA LEU A 43 -5.14 -10.15 -14.80
C LEU A 43 -5.86 -9.76 -16.08
N ARG A 44 -7.17 -9.54 -15.97
CA ARG A 44 -8.01 -8.98 -17.03
C ARG A 44 -8.56 -7.64 -16.59
N GLN A 45 -8.81 -6.76 -17.55
CA GLN A 45 -9.45 -5.48 -17.28
C GLN A 45 -10.88 -5.71 -16.73
N GLY A 46 -11.27 -4.90 -15.74
CA GLY A 46 -12.58 -5.00 -15.12
C GLY A 46 -12.77 -4.02 -13.97
N ALA A 47 -13.19 -4.52 -12.83
CA ALA A 47 -13.36 -3.75 -11.61
C ALA A 47 -12.15 -3.89 -10.67
N LEU A 48 -11.80 -2.78 -10.04
CA LEU A 48 -10.73 -2.66 -9.05
C LEU A 48 -11.33 -2.24 -7.70
N LEU A 49 -10.98 -2.99 -6.65
CA LEU A 49 -11.12 -2.54 -5.28
C LEU A 49 -9.75 -2.05 -4.79
N ASP A 50 -9.64 -0.75 -4.58
CA ASP A 50 -8.43 -0.12 -4.01
C ASP A 50 -8.59 0.00 -2.49
N VAL A 51 -7.84 -0.82 -1.77
CA VAL A 51 -7.85 -0.91 -0.30
C VAL A 51 -6.70 -0.06 0.25
N ALA A 52 -7.00 0.81 1.22
CA ALA A 52 -6.13 1.89 1.68
C ALA A 52 -5.77 2.86 0.54
N CYS A 53 -6.80 3.34 -0.14
CA CYS A 53 -6.66 4.14 -1.36
C CYS A 53 -6.02 5.52 -1.16
N GLY A 54 -5.91 6.00 0.09
CA GLY A 54 -5.43 7.33 0.42
C GLY A 54 -6.19 8.40 -0.34
N THR A 55 -5.45 9.31 -0.96
CA THR A 55 -6.00 10.39 -1.80
C THR A 55 -6.29 9.97 -3.25
N GLY A 56 -6.22 8.66 -3.57
CA GLY A 56 -6.55 8.12 -4.89
C GLY A 56 -5.41 8.14 -5.91
N ARG A 57 -4.18 8.37 -5.48
CA ARG A 57 -3.03 8.45 -6.39
C ARG A 57 -2.78 7.14 -7.14
N ALA A 58 -2.96 5.99 -6.48
CA ALA A 58 -2.77 4.68 -7.10
C ALA A 58 -3.87 4.34 -8.12
N PHE A 59 -5.14 4.52 -7.79
CA PHE A 59 -6.21 4.16 -8.74
C PHE A 59 -6.41 5.18 -9.88
N GLY A 60 -5.93 6.41 -9.75
CA GLY A 60 -6.09 7.44 -10.78
C GLY A 60 -5.63 6.99 -12.17
N PRO A 61 -4.42 6.42 -12.33
CA PRO A 61 -3.99 5.81 -13.59
C PRO A 61 -4.89 4.67 -14.09
N MET A 62 -5.47 3.87 -13.20
CA MET A 62 -6.37 2.77 -13.56
C MET A 62 -7.71 3.29 -14.07
N LEU A 63 -8.24 4.34 -13.44
CA LEU A 63 -9.44 5.02 -13.91
C LEU A 63 -9.27 5.51 -15.35
N ARG A 64 -8.12 6.16 -15.66
CA ARG A 64 -7.81 6.61 -17.05
C ARG A 64 -7.70 5.45 -18.05
N ARG A 65 -7.37 4.25 -17.58
CA ARG A 65 -7.33 3.01 -18.37
C ARG A 65 -8.70 2.32 -18.49
N GLY A 66 -9.76 2.93 -17.94
CA GLY A 66 -11.14 2.44 -18.05
C GLY A 66 -11.52 1.35 -17.04
N TRP A 67 -10.83 1.25 -15.92
CA TRP A 67 -11.23 0.38 -14.81
C TRP A 67 -12.41 0.98 -14.03
N ALA A 68 -13.34 0.14 -13.60
CA ALA A 68 -14.38 0.53 -12.64
C ALA A 68 -13.77 0.53 -11.24
N ILE A 69 -13.84 1.65 -10.52
CA ILE A 69 -13.14 1.82 -9.25
C ILE A 69 -14.12 1.82 -8.07
N THR A 70 -13.82 0.98 -7.08
CA THR A 70 -14.31 1.11 -5.71
C THR A 70 -13.09 1.31 -4.81
N ALA A 71 -13.14 2.29 -3.92
CA ALA A 71 -12.00 2.69 -3.11
C ALA A 71 -12.38 2.77 -1.62
N VAL A 72 -11.51 2.29 -0.75
CA VAL A 72 -11.71 2.31 0.70
C VAL A 72 -10.44 2.76 1.42
N ASP A 73 -10.59 3.62 2.43
CA ASP A 73 -9.50 4.03 3.31
C ASP A 73 -9.98 4.14 4.75
N ILE A 74 -9.10 3.90 5.71
CA ILE A 74 -9.40 4.01 7.14
C ILE A 74 -9.57 5.47 7.57
N SER A 75 -8.93 6.41 6.86
CA SER A 75 -8.96 7.85 7.14
C SER A 75 -10.10 8.54 6.36
N PRO A 76 -11.13 9.08 7.06
CA PRO A 76 -12.12 9.96 6.44
C PRO A 76 -11.51 11.17 5.71
N ALA A 77 -10.40 11.73 6.21
CA ALA A 77 -9.74 12.88 5.60
C ALA A 77 -9.10 12.50 4.25
N MET A 78 -8.46 11.32 4.16
CA MET A 78 -7.94 10.79 2.89
C MET A 78 -9.06 10.59 1.86
N VAL A 79 -10.15 9.94 2.26
CA VAL A 79 -11.32 9.74 1.39
C VAL A 79 -11.92 11.07 0.92
N ALA A 80 -12.00 12.07 1.81
CA ALA A 80 -12.48 13.40 1.43
C ALA A 80 -11.58 14.02 0.35
N LYS A 81 -10.26 13.95 0.50
CA LYS A 81 -9.28 14.40 -0.50
C LYS A 81 -9.41 13.66 -1.84
N ALA A 82 -9.61 12.35 -1.81
CA ALA A 82 -9.86 11.58 -3.02
C ALA A 82 -11.13 12.04 -3.74
N ARG A 83 -12.24 12.25 -3.02
CA ARG A 83 -13.50 12.74 -3.58
C ARG A 83 -13.41 14.13 -4.21
N GLU A 84 -12.56 15.02 -3.68
CA GLU A 84 -12.32 16.34 -4.26
C GLU A 84 -11.66 16.24 -5.66
N LYS A 85 -10.88 15.19 -5.91
CA LYS A 85 -10.05 15.03 -7.13
C LYS A 85 -10.72 14.22 -8.23
N PHE A 86 -11.61 13.33 -7.86
CA PHE A 86 -12.14 12.31 -8.78
C PHE A 86 -13.66 12.44 -8.97
N PRO A 87 -14.19 11.98 -10.13
CA PRO A 87 -15.60 12.10 -10.46
C PRO A 87 -16.52 11.31 -9.53
N ASP A 88 -17.81 11.71 -9.50
CA ASP A 88 -18.83 11.17 -8.59
C ASP A 88 -19.23 9.71 -8.87
N ASP A 89 -18.79 9.11 -9.98
CA ASP A 89 -19.06 7.71 -10.32
C ASP A 89 -18.12 6.71 -9.62
N ILE A 90 -17.10 7.20 -8.91
CA ILE A 90 -16.27 6.34 -8.05
C ILE A 90 -16.98 6.11 -6.72
N VAL A 91 -17.06 4.83 -6.33
CA VAL A 91 -17.63 4.45 -5.04
C VAL A 91 -16.56 4.51 -3.95
N PHE A 92 -16.72 5.44 -3.01
CA PHE A 92 -15.80 5.60 -1.88
C PHE A 92 -16.41 5.14 -0.57
N HIS A 93 -15.64 4.38 0.19
CA HIS A 93 -15.96 3.94 1.55
C HIS A 93 -14.91 4.44 2.56
N VAL A 94 -15.33 4.66 3.79
CA VAL A 94 -14.43 4.79 4.94
C VAL A 94 -14.49 3.47 5.69
N GLY A 95 -13.36 2.79 5.84
CA GLY A 95 -13.33 1.46 6.48
C GLY A 95 -11.92 0.93 6.68
N ASP A 96 -11.81 0.01 7.62
CA ASP A 96 -10.57 -0.69 7.92
C ASP A 96 -10.41 -1.91 7.02
N MET A 97 -9.21 -2.13 6.49
CA MET A 97 -8.93 -3.28 5.62
C MET A 97 -9.09 -4.63 6.33
N ARG A 98 -9.07 -4.66 7.66
CA ARG A 98 -9.34 -5.87 8.47
C ARG A 98 -10.83 -6.21 8.58
N GLU A 99 -11.73 -5.28 8.25
CA GLU A 99 -13.18 -5.41 8.42
C GLU A 99 -13.96 -5.06 7.12
N LEU A 100 -13.37 -5.29 5.95
CA LEU A 100 -14.04 -5.01 4.68
C LEU A 100 -15.29 -5.88 4.53
N PRO A 101 -16.46 -5.29 4.31
CA PRO A 101 -17.59 -6.06 3.84
C PRO A 101 -17.37 -6.53 2.39
N VAL A 102 -18.24 -7.39 1.91
CA VAL A 102 -18.23 -7.74 0.49
C VAL A 102 -18.87 -6.60 -0.29
N TYR A 103 -18.05 -5.80 -0.94
CA TYR A 103 -18.50 -4.70 -1.81
C TYR A 103 -18.93 -5.17 -3.19
N GLY A 104 -18.36 -6.29 -3.65
CA GLY A 104 -18.63 -6.81 -4.98
C GLY A 104 -17.78 -8.01 -5.34
N SER A 105 -17.49 -8.14 -6.62
CA SER A 105 -16.60 -9.16 -7.19
C SER A 105 -15.65 -8.43 -8.15
N PHE A 106 -14.37 -8.40 -7.81
CA PHE A 106 -13.37 -7.57 -8.47
C PHE A 106 -12.31 -8.41 -9.16
N GLU A 107 -11.93 -8.05 -10.38
CA GLU A 107 -10.82 -8.65 -11.11
C GLU A 107 -9.48 -8.32 -10.46
N LEU A 108 -9.40 -7.18 -9.76
CA LEU A 108 -8.23 -6.79 -9.00
C LEU A 108 -8.65 -6.22 -7.63
N VAL A 109 -8.10 -6.78 -6.57
CA VAL A 109 -8.15 -6.20 -5.23
C VAL A 109 -6.72 -5.88 -4.84
N TRP A 110 -6.41 -4.63 -4.63
CA TRP A 110 -5.06 -4.28 -4.25
C TRP A 110 -4.98 -3.41 -2.99
N ALA A 111 -3.78 -3.37 -2.39
CA ALA A 111 -3.41 -2.48 -1.31
C ALA A 111 -1.95 -2.05 -1.54
N LEU A 112 -1.76 -0.90 -2.18
CA LEU A 112 -0.45 -0.45 -2.68
C LEU A 112 0.10 0.74 -1.89
N ASN A 113 1.42 0.81 -1.85
CA ASN A 113 2.21 1.78 -1.10
C ASN A 113 2.19 1.52 0.40
N ASP A 114 2.57 0.26 0.77
CA ASP A 114 2.86 -0.26 2.11
C ASP A 114 1.74 -0.34 3.16
N PRO A 115 0.44 -0.32 2.84
CA PRO A 115 -0.59 -0.40 3.88
C PRO A 115 -0.51 -1.69 4.70
N ALA A 116 0.01 -2.78 4.13
CA ALA A 116 0.21 -4.04 4.85
C ALA A 116 1.21 -3.93 6.02
N ASN A 117 2.14 -2.97 5.97
CA ASN A 117 3.10 -2.75 7.06
C ASN A 117 2.48 -2.08 8.28
N TYR A 118 1.36 -1.37 8.12
CA TYR A 118 0.61 -0.76 9.23
C TYR A 118 -0.26 -1.76 10.01
N LEU A 119 -0.36 -2.99 9.54
CA LEU A 119 -1.03 -4.08 10.23
C LEU A 119 -0.11 -4.65 11.32
N LEU A 120 -0.19 -4.09 12.53
CA LEU A 120 0.80 -4.34 13.60
C LEU A 120 0.56 -5.64 14.36
N GLY A 121 -0.68 -6.10 14.47
CA GLY A 121 -1.06 -7.32 15.17
C GLY A 121 -0.61 -8.60 14.43
N ASP A 122 -0.46 -9.69 15.17
CA ASP A 122 -0.01 -10.97 14.58
C ASP A 122 -1.01 -11.52 13.57
N ASP A 123 -2.30 -11.39 13.82
CA ASP A 123 -3.38 -11.88 12.97
C ASP A 123 -3.91 -10.81 11.98
N ASP A 124 -3.45 -9.57 12.07
CA ASP A 124 -3.99 -8.46 11.27
C ASP A 124 -3.85 -8.70 9.77
N LEU A 125 -2.68 -9.17 9.31
CA LEU A 125 -2.46 -9.46 7.90
C LEU A 125 -3.39 -10.57 7.40
N ALA A 126 -3.55 -11.67 8.17
CA ALA A 126 -4.45 -12.75 7.80
C ALA A 126 -5.92 -12.28 7.72
N THR A 127 -6.32 -11.43 8.66
CA THR A 127 -7.65 -10.84 8.72
C THR A 127 -7.92 -9.95 7.51
N ALA A 128 -6.99 -9.05 7.18
CA ALA A 128 -7.09 -8.16 6.03
C ALA A 128 -7.11 -8.94 4.70
N LEU A 129 -6.21 -9.91 4.53
CA LEU A 129 -6.18 -10.75 3.33
C LEU A 129 -7.43 -11.60 3.17
N SER A 130 -8.02 -12.07 4.28
CA SER A 130 -9.31 -12.79 4.25
C SER A 130 -10.45 -11.88 3.76
N ALA A 131 -10.47 -10.62 4.23
CA ALA A 131 -11.46 -9.63 3.81
C ALA A 131 -11.27 -9.21 2.34
N MET A 132 -10.02 -9.02 1.89
CA MET A 132 -9.71 -8.78 0.47
C MET A 132 -10.11 -9.96 -0.40
N ARG A 133 -9.78 -11.20 0.02
CA ARG A 133 -10.17 -12.44 -0.67
C ARG A 133 -11.67 -12.55 -0.89
N ALA A 134 -12.48 -12.15 0.09
CA ALA A 134 -13.95 -12.22 -0.01
C ALA A 134 -14.54 -11.30 -1.10
N ASN A 135 -13.75 -10.36 -1.60
CA ASN A 135 -14.10 -9.41 -2.65
C ASN A 135 -13.55 -9.81 -4.04
N LEU A 136 -12.81 -10.93 -4.16
CA LEU A 136 -12.25 -11.36 -5.45
C LEU A 136 -13.30 -12.00 -6.37
N ALA A 137 -13.20 -11.68 -7.64
CA ALA A 137 -13.79 -12.48 -8.71
C ALA A 137 -13.10 -13.86 -8.78
N PRO A 138 -13.76 -14.89 -9.37
CA PRO A 138 -13.18 -16.25 -9.43
C PRO A 138 -11.78 -16.31 -10.04
N ASP A 139 -11.49 -15.49 -11.07
CA ASP A 139 -10.18 -15.39 -11.72
C ASP A 139 -9.44 -14.11 -11.32
N GLY A 140 -9.88 -13.43 -10.27
CA GLY A 140 -9.30 -12.17 -9.80
C GLY A 140 -7.96 -12.34 -9.09
N LEU A 141 -7.19 -11.25 -9.05
CA LEU A 141 -5.91 -11.18 -8.36
C LEU A 141 -6.00 -10.28 -7.12
N VAL A 142 -5.35 -10.70 -6.04
CA VAL A 142 -4.91 -9.80 -4.95
C VAL A 142 -3.49 -9.36 -5.25
N ALA A 143 -3.21 -8.05 -5.11
CA ALA A 143 -1.86 -7.51 -5.17
C ALA A 143 -1.63 -6.52 -4.02
N PHE A 144 -0.54 -6.62 -3.32
CA PHE A 144 -0.16 -5.66 -2.27
C PHE A 144 1.35 -5.64 -2.12
N ASP A 145 1.88 -4.57 -1.57
CA ASP A 145 3.32 -4.45 -1.33
C ASP A 145 3.65 -4.36 0.16
N CYS A 146 4.86 -4.82 0.46
CA CYS A 146 5.48 -4.70 1.77
C CYS A 146 6.85 -4.05 1.64
N ASN A 147 7.18 -3.19 2.59
CA ASN A 147 8.50 -2.60 2.76
C ASN A 147 9.50 -3.66 3.21
N THR A 148 10.72 -3.59 2.67
CA THR A 148 11.82 -4.51 2.96
C THR A 148 12.73 -4.00 4.07
N ARG A 149 13.68 -4.84 4.51
CA ARG A 149 14.74 -4.43 5.44
C ARG A 149 15.57 -3.27 4.89
N ARG A 150 15.80 -3.20 3.57
CA ARG A 150 16.49 -2.07 2.95
C ARG A 150 15.75 -0.76 3.19
N LEU A 151 14.44 -0.71 2.89
CA LEU A 151 13.65 0.49 3.07
C LEU A 151 13.64 0.95 4.53
N PHE A 152 13.46 0.01 5.47
CA PHE A 152 13.49 0.34 6.90
C PHE A 152 14.83 0.90 7.36
N ARG A 153 15.96 0.39 6.85
CA ARG A 153 17.29 0.97 7.13
C ARG A 153 17.43 2.37 6.55
N GLU A 154 16.93 2.62 5.36
CA GLU A 154 17.10 3.89 4.66
C GLU A 154 16.17 4.99 5.17
N PHE A 155 14.95 4.66 5.57
CA PHE A 155 13.95 5.68 5.90
C PHE A 155 13.51 5.68 7.37
N PHE A 156 13.63 4.57 8.08
CA PHE A 156 13.19 4.47 9.47
C PHE A 156 14.36 4.48 10.48
N SER A 157 15.60 4.24 10.04
CA SER A 157 16.76 4.16 10.93
C SER A 157 17.78 5.27 10.72
N ARG A 158 17.53 6.19 9.77
CA ARG A 158 18.42 7.33 9.52
C ARG A 158 17.95 8.60 10.23
N PRO A 159 18.87 9.46 10.66
CA PRO A 159 18.55 10.79 11.15
C PRO A 159 17.83 11.64 10.09
N ALA A 160 17.03 12.61 10.54
CA ALA A 160 16.28 13.51 9.67
C ALA A 160 17.15 14.26 8.63
N GLU A 161 18.35 14.62 9.01
CA GLU A 161 19.29 15.36 8.15
C GLU A 161 19.65 14.57 6.87
N GLU A 162 19.52 13.24 6.90
CA GLU A 162 19.81 12.35 5.77
C GLU A 162 18.56 11.97 4.97
N THR A 163 17.36 12.31 5.45
CA THR A 163 16.10 11.85 4.85
C THR A 163 15.17 12.99 4.39
N GLU A 164 15.62 14.23 4.39
CA GLU A 164 14.87 15.38 3.89
C GLU A 164 14.53 15.20 2.39
N ARG A 165 13.25 15.09 2.08
CA ARG A 165 12.75 15.04 0.70
C ARG A 165 12.31 16.41 0.18
N ASP A 166 11.89 17.29 1.09
CA ASP A 166 11.39 18.62 0.80
C ASP A 166 11.61 19.47 2.06
N GLU A 167 12.16 20.67 1.93
CA GLU A 167 12.46 21.58 3.05
C GLU A 167 11.24 21.90 3.93
N ARG A 168 10.04 21.73 3.40
CA ARG A 168 8.78 21.95 4.15
C ARG A 168 8.46 20.79 5.11
N PHE A 169 8.96 19.60 4.85
CA PHE A 169 8.59 18.38 5.57
C PHE A 169 9.84 17.67 6.10
N ARG A 170 9.70 17.11 7.28
CA ARG A 170 10.76 16.37 7.95
C ARG A 170 10.26 14.97 8.30
N TRP A 171 10.93 13.98 7.75
CA TRP A 171 10.75 12.58 8.10
C TRP A 171 11.97 12.14 8.91
N GLU A 172 11.77 11.77 10.17
CA GLU A 172 12.84 11.37 11.08
C GLU A 172 12.67 9.93 11.51
N GLY A 173 13.55 9.05 11.04
CA GLY A 173 13.59 7.66 11.48
C GLY A 173 13.96 7.57 12.96
N LYS A 174 13.17 6.85 13.72
CA LYS A 174 13.40 6.58 15.15
C LYS A 174 14.03 5.20 15.40
N GLY A 175 14.22 4.42 14.32
CA GLY A 175 14.72 3.05 14.39
C GLY A 175 13.65 2.02 14.71
N GLY A 176 14.09 0.84 15.13
CA GLY A 176 13.19 -0.27 15.43
C GLY A 176 13.93 -1.44 16.08
N ASP A 177 13.17 -2.47 16.43
CA ASP A 177 13.66 -3.71 17.07
C ASP A 177 13.93 -4.86 16.07
N GLY A 178 13.83 -4.56 14.77
CA GLY A 178 13.94 -5.53 13.68
C GLY A 178 12.60 -6.08 13.19
N THR A 179 11.54 -5.90 13.99
CA THR A 179 10.16 -6.25 13.64
C THR A 179 9.31 -5.01 13.47
N PHE A 180 9.36 -4.11 14.41
CA PHE A 180 8.63 -2.83 14.38
C PHE A 180 9.60 -1.67 14.19
N PHE A 181 9.19 -0.73 13.36
CA PHE A 181 9.96 0.46 13.03
C PHE A 181 9.08 1.69 13.17
N GLU A 182 9.69 2.80 13.61
CA GLU A 182 8.99 4.05 13.80
C GLU A 182 9.72 5.19 13.10
N ALA A 183 8.93 6.12 12.57
CA ALA A 183 9.40 7.39 12.06
C ALA A 183 8.43 8.50 12.45
N GLU A 184 8.96 9.68 12.72
CA GLU A 184 8.20 10.87 13.03
C GLU A 184 8.12 11.77 11.81
N MET A 185 6.91 12.15 11.43
CA MET A 185 6.63 13.14 10.41
C MET A 185 6.25 14.45 11.04
N SER A 186 6.86 15.54 10.59
CA SER A 186 6.54 16.90 11.00
C SER A 186 6.77 17.86 9.83
N GLY A 187 6.24 19.09 9.93
CA GLY A 187 6.49 20.11 8.90
C GLY A 187 5.40 21.16 8.79
N GLU A 188 5.45 21.92 7.71
CA GLU A 188 4.52 23.00 7.45
C GLU A 188 3.11 22.46 7.13
N GLY A 189 2.11 22.88 7.90
CA GLY A 189 0.71 22.50 7.68
C GLY A 189 0.34 21.09 8.11
N VAL A 190 1.21 20.42 8.88
CA VAL A 190 0.96 19.08 9.40
C VAL A 190 1.27 18.98 10.90
N ASP A 191 0.37 18.40 11.67
CA ASP A 191 0.62 18.09 13.06
C ASP A 191 1.65 16.95 13.17
N THR A 192 2.62 17.09 14.07
CA THR A 192 3.62 16.04 14.30
C THR A 192 2.94 14.72 14.69
N HIS A 193 3.26 13.67 13.96
CA HIS A 193 2.71 12.33 14.18
C HIS A 193 3.74 11.24 13.91
N VAL A 194 3.46 10.03 14.37
CA VAL A 194 4.35 8.87 14.27
C VAL A 194 3.75 7.84 13.32
N HIS A 195 4.56 7.42 12.36
CA HIS A 195 4.31 6.24 11.55
C HIS A 195 4.97 5.06 12.23
N ARG A 196 4.20 4.01 12.47
CA ARG A 196 4.68 2.75 13.01
C ARG A 196 4.34 1.63 12.06
N GLU A 197 5.36 0.90 11.64
CA GLU A 197 5.24 -0.17 10.66
C GLU A 197 5.85 -1.47 11.20
N ARG A 198 5.33 -2.57 10.68
CA ARG A 198 5.84 -3.91 10.96
C ARG A 198 6.49 -4.48 9.70
N HIS A 199 7.75 -4.90 9.82
CA HIS A 199 8.40 -5.73 8.81
C HIS A 199 7.85 -7.16 8.89
N ARG A 200 7.53 -7.72 7.73
CA ARG A 200 7.17 -9.13 7.58
C ARG A 200 8.03 -9.76 6.50
N PRO A 201 8.80 -10.82 6.83
CA PRO A 201 9.55 -11.57 5.83
C PRO A 201 8.64 -12.17 4.75
N VAL A 202 9.14 -12.28 3.53
CA VAL A 202 8.37 -12.81 2.39
C VAL A 202 7.77 -14.18 2.70
N ASP A 203 8.51 -15.06 3.38
CA ASP A 203 8.03 -16.41 3.73
C ASP A 203 6.83 -16.35 4.69
N GLU A 204 6.81 -15.41 5.65
CA GLU A 204 5.67 -15.15 6.53
C GLU A 204 4.45 -14.71 5.74
N VAL A 205 4.64 -13.76 4.82
CA VAL A 205 3.56 -13.26 3.95
C VAL A 205 2.98 -14.38 3.08
N GLN A 206 3.84 -15.18 2.44
CA GLN A 206 3.41 -16.29 1.61
C GLN A 206 2.70 -17.38 2.42
N ALA A 207 3.16 -17.69 3.63
CA ALA A 207 2.50 -18.62 4.52
C ALA A 207 1.11 -18.13 4.92
N THR A 208 0.98 -16.82 5.21
CA THR A 208 -0.29 -16.18 5.55
C THR A 208 -1.27 -16.23 4.37
N LEU A 209 -0.81 -15.94 3.14
CA LEU A 209 -1.64 -16.06 1.93
C LEU A 209 -2.25 -17.47 1.81
N ARG A 210 -1.40 -18.50 1.93
CA ARG A 210 -1.89 -19.89 1.86
C ARG A 210 -2.87 -20.25 2.99
N ALA A 211 -2.60 -19.77 4.19
CA ALA A 211 -3.44 -20.02 5.36
C ALA A 211 -4.86 -19.44 5.21
N VAL A 212 -5.01 -18.32 4.47
CA VAL A 212 -6.32 -17.71 4.19
C VAL A 212 -6.96 -18.18 2.87
N GLY A 213 -6.40 -19.21 2.21
CA GLY A 213 -6.95 -19.78 0.96
C GLY A 213 -6.67 -18.91 -0.27
N LEU A 214 -5.53 -18.22 -0.28
CA LEU A 214 -4.95 -17.55 -1.43
C LEU A 214 -3.69 -18.30 -1.87
N GLU A 215 -3.56 -18.57 -3.18
CA GLU A 215 -2.37 -19.17 -3.77
C GLU A 215 -1.39 -18.06 -4.17
N PRO A 216 -0.19 -17.96 -3.56
CA PRO A 216 0.82 -17.02 -4.00
C PRO A 216 1.30 -17.35 -5.42
N LEU A 217 1.23 -16.38 -6.31
CA LEU A 217 1.69 -16.49 -7.71
C LEU A 217 3.07 -15.89 -7.91
N ALA A 218 3.33 -14.74 -7.27
CA ALA A 218 4.59 -14.03 -7.38
C ALA A 218 4.91 -13.22 -6.12
N ALA A 219 6.21 -13.06 -5.88
CA ALA A 219 6.79 -12.02 -5.04
C ALA A 219 7.80 -11.28 -5.91
N ILE A 220 7.54 -10.01 -6.18
CA ILE A 220 8.26 -9.20 -7.18
C ILE A 220 9.02 -8.11 -6.43
N GLY A 221 10.35 -8.16 -6.47
CA GLY A 221 11.21 -7.14 -5.88
C GLY A 221 11.14 -5.84 -6.68
N GLN A 222 11.09 -4.72 -6.00
CA GLN A 222 11.06 -3.38 -6.58
C GLN A 222 12.22 -2.56 -6.08
N HIS A 223 13.03 -2.04 -6.99
CA HIS A 223 14.09 -1.09 -6.66
C HIS A 223 14.31 -0.06 -7.77
N ASP A 224 14.75 1.11 -7.39
CA ASP A 224 15.15 2.16 -8.30
C ASP A 224 16.61 2.00 -8.72
N THR A 225 16.87 2.30 -9.97
CA THR A 225 18.22 2.33 -10.56
C THR A 225 18.44 3.65 -11.30
N GLU A 226 19.66 3.89 -11.76
CA GLU A 226 19.98 5.06 -12.59
C GLU A 226 19.16 5.11 -13.91
N VAL A 227 18.65 3.96 -14.36
CA VAL A 227 17.86 3.85 -15.59
C VAL A 227 16.35 3.79 -15.33
N GLY A 228 15.92 3.88 -14.07
CA GLY A 228 14.53 3.88 -13.66
C GLY A 228 14.16 2.72 -12.74
N LEU A 229 12.84 2.54 -12.57
CA LEU A 229 12.26 1.52 -11.72
C LEU A 229 12.42 0.12 -12.35
N ILE A 230 12.87 -0.83 -11.57
CA ILE A 230 12.98 -2.25 -11.95
C ILE A 230 12.05 -3.10 -11.08
N LEU A 231 11.36 -4.05 -11.73
CA LEU A 231 10.66 -5.15 -11.09
C LEU A 231 11.37 -6.46 -11.42
N ALA A 232 11.75 -7.23 -10.39
CA ALA A 232 12.54 -8.45 -10.50
C ALA A 232 11.88 -9.62 -9.77
N ASP A 233 11.86 -10.79 -10.42
CA ASP A 233 11.32 -12.03 -9.82
C ASP A 233 12.28 -12.63 -8.78
N ASP A 234 13.57 -12.30 -8.86
CA ASP A 234 14.62 -12.67 -7.92
C ASP A 234 14.73 -11.64 -6.79
N TRP A 235 13.64 -11.43 -6.06
CA TRP A 235 13.59 -10.45 -4.97
C TRP A 235 14.70 -10.67 -3.93
N ASP A 236 15.16 -9.54 -3.35
CA ASP A 236 16.13 -9.51 -2.26
C ASP A 236 15.81 -8.35 -1.32
N GLU A 237 15.51 -8.65 -0.06
CA GLU A 237 15.14 -7.64 0.94
C GLU A 237 16.29 -6.66 1.28
N ASP A 238 17.53 -6.97 0.92
CA ASP A 238 18.67 -6.09 1.10
C ASP A 238 18.99 -5.24 -0.15
N ARG A 239 18.40 -5.59 -1.30
CA ARG A 239 18.49 -4.86 -2.58
C ARG A 239 17.24 -4.04 -2.88
N ASP A 240 16.07 -4.65 -2.71
CA ASP A 240 14.79 -4.07 -3.12
C ASP A 240 14.21 -3.19 -2.00
N HIS A 241 13.52 -2.11 -2.35
CA HIS A 241 12.83 -1.27 -1.38
C HIS A 241 11.49 -1.85 -0.94
N LYS A 242 10.80 -2.48 -1.88
CA LYS A 242 9.49 -3.10 -1.67
C LYS A 242 9.42 -4.46 -2.36
N ILE A 243 8.53 -5.30 -1.87
CA ILE A 243 8.15 -6.54 -2.54
C ILE A 243 6.65 -6.52 -2.78
N VAL A 244 6.27 -6.62 -4.05
CA VAL A 244 4.88 -6.75 -4.47
C VAL A 244 4.50 -8.22 -4.44
N HIS A 245 3.53 -8.57 -3.62
CA HIS A 245 2.96 -9.91 -3.50
C HIS A 245 1.72 -10.00 -4.38
N VAL A 246 1.63 -11.05 -5.19
CA VAL A 246 0.47 -11.33 -6.04
C VAL A 246 -0.05 -12.72 -5.74
N ALA A 247 -1.37 -12.84 -5.56
CA ALA A 247 -2.03 -14.10 -5.28
C ALA A 247 -3.41 -14.18 -5.94
N ARG A 248 -3.97 -15.38 -6.03
CA ARG A 248 -5.35 -15.65 -6.48
C ARG A 248 -6.07 -16.58 -5.52
N LEU A 249 -7.35 -16.85 -5.79
CA LEU A 249 -8.06 -17.90 -5.07
C LEU A 249 -7.36 -19.26 -5.27
N ALA A 250 -7.18 -20.02 -4.18
CA ALA A 250 -6.59 -21.36 -4.19
C ALA A 250 -7.56 -22.42 -4.75
#